data_026534cd171452754c32aac4168624cb
#
_entry.id   026534cd171452754c32aac4168624cb
#
_cell.length_a   1.000
_cell.length_b   1.000
_cell.length_c   1.000
_cell.angle_alpha   90.00
_cell.angle_beta   90.00
_cell.angle_gamma   90.00
#
_symmetry.space_group_name_H-M   'P 1'
#
loop_
_entity.id
_entity.type
_entity.pdbx_description
1 polymer ?
#
loop_
_entity_poly.entity_id
_entity_poly.type
_entity_poly.pdbx_seq_one_letter_code
_entity_poly.pdbx_strand_id
1 'polypeptide(L)'
;MIHTLMIPCHFGLEAVLKREIYDLGYEILKTEDGRVTFEGDEEAIAMANIHIRTGERVLLVVGTFKAYTFEEFFDKVEALPWEKYIPQNGKFWVKKASSVKSKLFSTSDLQSLAKKAMAKRLGKYYGMDWLPEDGEAYPVRIFINKDEVTVALDTTGESLHKRGYRIRVSKAPLEETLAAALISLTPWHADRILVDPFCGCGTIPIEAAMMAANIAPGLNRSFQAETWTNLISKSVWDDLREEAREEINLEVETNIQGYDLDPEMIEAARDNAKRAGVEKLIHFQTRDVKDLRNPKKYGFLITNPPYGERLLENDEVVGLYKIIGEVYKTLDSWSMYLITSFDKAETYIGRKADKNRKIYNGMIKTYFYQFMGPKPPKRKNLPDE
;
A
#
# COMPACT_ATOMS: atom_id res chain seq x y z
N MET A 1 21.24 10.34 12.17
CA MET A 1 21.91 8.99 12.26
C MET A 1 21.39 8.16 11.09
N ILE A 2 22.22 7.30 10.46
CA ILE A 2 21.71 6.44 9.38
C ILE A 2 21.08 5.20 9.99
N HIS A 3 19.88 4.89 9.52
CA HIS A 3 19.04 3.78 9.93
C HIS A 3 18.76 2.85 8.76
N THR A 4 18.54 1.59 9.07
CA THR A 4 17.99 0.63 8.11
C THR A 4 16.46 0.62 8.24
N LEU A 5 15.76 0.91 7.15
CA LEU A 5 14.31 0.94 7.08
C LEU A 5 13.82 -0.20 6.20
N MET A 6 12.71 -0.83 6.61
CA MET A 6 12.09 -1.92 5.86
C MET A 6 10.61 -1.64 5.65
N ILE A 7 10.14 -1.79 4.41
CA ILE A 7 8.73 -1.58 4.06
C ILE A 7 8.17 -2.89 3.50
N PRO A 8 7.26 -3.56 4.22
CA PRO A 8 6.46 -4.65 3.66
C PRO A 8 5.48 -4.15 2.60
N CYS A 9 5.26 -4.97 1.56
CA CYS A 9 4.26 -4.74 0.53
C CYS A 9 3.57 -6.06 0.12
N HIS A 10 2.50 -5.98 -0.66
CA HIS A 10 1.92 -7.19 -1.24
C HIS A 10 2.93 -7.89 -2.13
N PHE A 11 2.98 -9.23 -2.03
CA PHE A 11 3.83 -10.06 -2.87
C PHE A 11 3.62 -9.77 -4.36
N GLY A 12 4.71 -9.55 -5.10
CA GLY A 12 4.70 -9.20 -6.52
C GLY A 12 4.63 -7.70 -6.80
N LEU A 13 4.59 -6.83 -5.78
CA LEU A 13 4.59 -5.37 -5.91
C LEU A 13 5.91 -4.72 -5.51
N GLU A 14 6.94 -5.50 -5.19
CA GLU A 14 8.23 -5.01 -4.74
C GLU A 14 8.89 -4.04 -5.74
N ALA A 15 8.69 -4.26 -7.03
CA ALA A 15 9.23 -3.37 -8.08
C ALA A 15 8.56 -1.99 -8.11
N VAL A 16 7.27 -1.90 -7.71
CA VAL A 16 6.54 -0.63 -7.60
C VAL A 16 7.06 0.13 -6.39
N LEU A 17 7.10 -0.54 -5.23
CA LEU A 17 7.60 0.04 -3.99
C LEU A 17 9.07 0.51 -4.12
N LYS A 18 9.92 -0.27 -4.81
CA LYS A 18 11.30 0.16 -5.12
C LYS A 18 11.36 1.48 -5.85
N ARG A 19 10.48 1.68 -6.84
CA ARG A 19 10.44 2.92 -7.60
C ARG A 19 10.08 4.09 -6.69
N GLU A 20 9.06 3.93 -5.85
CA GLU A 20 8.67 4.96 -4.88
C GLU A 20 9.83 5.35 -3.95
N ILE A 21 10.60 4.37 -3.44
CA ILE A 21 11.76 4.63 -2.57
C ILE A 21 12.87 5.36 -3.34
N TYR A 22 13.15 4.99 -4.60
CA TYR A 22 14.11 5.70 -5.45
C TYR A 22 13.65 7.12 -5.78
N ASP A 23 12.35 7.32 -6.06
CA ASP A 23 11.78 8.63 -6.35
C ASP A 23 11.86 9.57 -5.13
N LEU A 24 11.88 9.03 -3.91
CA LEU A 24 12.16 9.75 -2.68
C LEU A 24 13.66 10.00 -2.42
N GLY A 25 14.56 9.52 -3.30
CA GLY A 25 15.99 9.77 -3.21
C GLY A 25 16.79 8.77 -2.36
N TYR A 26 16.17 7.64 -1.94
CA TYR A 26 16.85 6.66 -1.08
C TYR A 26 17.40 5.46 -1.85
N GLU A 27 18.57 4.96 -1.39
CA GLU A 27 19.21 3.78 -1.95
C GLU A 27 18.68 2.48 -1.34
N ILE A 28 18.38 1.51 -2.21
CA ILE A 28 17.86 0.19 -1.81
C ILE A 28 19.03 -0.72 -1.40
N LEU A 29 18.97 -1.23 -0.17
CA LEU A 29 19.91 -2.24 0.32
C LEU A 29 19.54 -3.66 -0.15
N LYS A 30 18.24 -4.02 -0.03
CA LYS A 30 17.77 -5.38 -0.28
C LYS A 30 16.33 -5.38 -0.75
N THR A 31 16.03 -6.25 -1.72
CA THR A 31 14.65 -6.55 -2.13
C THR A 31 14.41 -8.04 -1.91
N GLU A 32 13.36 -8.35 -1.16
CA GLU A 32 12.93 -9.72 -0.88
C GLU A 32 11.44 -9.86 -1.18
N ASP A 33 10.97 -11.09 -1.26
CA ASP A 33 9.54 -11.36 -1.45
C ASP A 33 8.68 -10.63 -0.40
N GLY A 34 7.84 -9.70 -0.85
CA GLY A 34 6.92 -8.93 -0.03
C GLY A 34 7.56 -7.82 0.81
N ARG A 35 8.81 -7.40 0.56
CA ARG A 35 9.44 -6.27 1.27
C ARG A 35 10.64 -5.67 0.56
N VAL A 36 10.89 -4.41 0.84
CA VAL A 36 12.07 -3.66 0.40
C VAL A 36 12.75 -3.03 1.60
N THR A 37 14.08 -3.11 1.64
CA THR A 37 14.93 -2.53 2.70
C THR A 37 15.83 -1.47 2.08
N PHE A 38 15.95 -0.32 2.75
CA PHE A 38 16.76 0.81 2.30
C PHE A 38 17.41 1.53 3.49
N GLU A 39 18.32 2.42 3.23
CA GLU A 39 18.96 3.29 4.25
C GLU A 39 18.41 4.72 4.18
N GLY A 40 18.30 5.34 5.34
CA GLY A 40 17.94 6.75 5.50
C GLY A 40 18.17 7.23 6.92
N ASP A 41 18.07 8.51 7.13
CA ASP A 41 18.15 9.15 8.44
C ASP A 41 16.78 9.19 9.15
N GLU A 42 16.67 10.01 10.19
CA GLU A 42 15.44 10.21 10.93
C GLU A 42 14.34 10.84 10.05
N GLU A 43 14.72 11.72 9.13
CA GLU A 43 13.81 12.36 8.18
C GLU A 43 13.22 11.32 7.21
N ALA A 44 14.02 10.33 6.78
CA ALA A 44 13.56 9.25 5.92
C ALA A 44 12.40 8.44 6.53
N ILE A 45 12.33 8.33 7.85
CA ILE A 45 11.22 7.68 8.55
C ILE A 45 9.92 8.46 8.32
N ALA A 46 9.97 9.78 8.50
CA ALA A 46 8.82 10.66 8.31
C ALA A 46 8.44 10.74 6.83
N MET A 47 9.40 10.98 5.94
CA MET A 47 9.23 11.03 4.49
C MET A 47 8.55 9.76 3.96
N ALA A 48 9.06 8.58 4.32
CA ALA A 48 8.48 7.32 3.87
C ALA A 48 7.05 7.09 4.39
N ASN A 49 6.75 7.45 5.65
CA ASN A 49 5.39 7.32 6.19
C ASN A 49 4.40 8.27 5.49
N ILE A 50 4.82 9.48 5.13
CA ILE A 50 3.97 10.49 4.47
C ILE A 50 3.74 10.13 2.99
N HIS A 51 4.77 9.70 2.27
CA HIS A 51 4.75 9.64 0.80
C HIS A 51 4.55 8.24 0.20
N ILE A 52 4.94 7.15 0.89
CA ILE A 52 4.81 5.79 0.34
C ILE A 52 3.34 5.40 0.16
N ARG A 53 2.96 5.08 -1.09
CA ARG A 53 1.59 4.73 -1.49
C ARG A 53 1.33 3.23 -1.45
N THR A 54 2.34 2.41 -1.82
CA THR A 54 2.16 0.98 -2.10
C THR A 54 2.71 0.07 -1.02
N GLY A 55 3.42 0.64 -0.03
CA GLY A 55 3.88 -0.06 1.17
C GLY A 55 2.79 -0.18 2.24
N GLU A 56 2.92 -1.18 3.10
CA GLU A 56 1.96 -1.38 4.20
C GLU A 56 2.35 -0.63 5.47
N ARG A 57 3.65 -0.52 5.74
CA ARG A 57 4.24 0.09 6.95
C ARG A 57 5.67 0.50 6.70
N VAL A 58 6.15 1.47 7.45
CA VAL A 58 7.57 1.78 7.58
C VAL A 58 8.07 1.20 8.91
N LEU A 59 9.09 0.37 8.84
CA LEU A 59 9.67 -0.33 9.98
C LEU A 59 11.13 0.07 10.15
N LEU A 60 11.47 0.54 11.35
CA LEU A 60 12.85 0.86 11.74
C LEU A 60 13.53 -0.42 12.24
N VAL A 61 14.47 -0.96 11.47
CA VAL A 61 15.17 -2.21 11.79
C VAL A 61 16.17 -1.96 12.93
N VAL A 62 15.94 -2.63 14.06
CA VAL A 62 16.84 -2.60 15.23
C VAL A 62 18.01 -3.57 15.04
N GLY A 63 17.75 -4.71 14.41
CA GLY A 63 18.79 -5.66 14.07
C GLY A 63 18.31 -6.87 13.28
N THR A 64 19.28 -7.53 12.62
CA THR A 64 19.08 -8.76 11.85
C THR A 64 20.15 -9.77 12.22
N PHE A 65 19.74 -11.02 12.49
CA PHE A 65 20.65 -12.10 12.90
C PHE A 65 20.04 -13.46 12.59
N LYS A 66 20.86 -14.53 12.60
CA LYS A 66 20.40 -15.90 12.54
C LYS A 66 20.17 -16.46 13.94
N ALA A 67 19.10 -17.24 14.12
CA ALA A 67 18.85 -17.98 15.35
C ALA A 67 18.16 -19.32 15.04
N TYR A 68 18.63 -20.39 15.68
CA TYR A 68 18.17 -21.74 15.48
C TYR A 68 17.47 -22.33 16.71
N THR A 69 17.70 -21.73 17.90
CA THR A 69 17.07 -22.10 19.17
C THR A 69 16.46 -20.85 19.85
N PHE A 70 15.55 -21.09 20.78
CA PHE A 70 14.93 -20.00 21.55
C PHE A 70 15.92 -19.30 22.46
N GLU A 71 16.94 -19.98 22.96
CA GLU A 71 18.03 -19.42 23.75
C GLU A 71 18.87 -18.45 22.89
N GLU A 72 19.33 -18.92 21.72
CA GLU A 72 20.05 -18.05 20.78
C GLU A 72 19.25 -16.82 20.37
N PHE A 73 17.94 -16.99 20.15
CA PHE A 73 17.04 -15.90 19.83
C PHE A 73 16.97 -14.88 21.00
N PHE A 74 16.78 -15.37 22.22
CA PHE A 74 16.70 -14.52 23.40
C PHE A 74 17.97 -13.70 23.59
N ASP A 75 19.15 -14.37 23.59
CA ASP A 75 20.45 -13.72 23.80
C ASP A 75 20.74 -12.65 22.74
N LYS A 76 20.43 -12.94 21.48
CA LYS A 76 20.65 -11.98 20.38
C LYS A 76 19.66 -10.82 20.41
N VAL A 77 18.41 -11.01 20.84
CA VAL A 77 17.46 -9.92 21.06
C VAL A 77 17.87 -9.06 22.25
N GLU A 78 18.36 -9.66 23.36
CA GLU A 78 18.91 -8.92 24.50
C GLU A 78 20.13 -8.08 24.10
N ALA A 79 20.98 -8.57 23.21
CA ALA A 79 22.18 -7.89 22.76
C ALA A 79 21.91 -6.65 21.86
N LEU A 80 20.69 -6.50 21.33
CA LEU A 80 20.32 -5.34 20.50
C LEU A 80 20.35 -4.04 21.31
N PRO A 81 20.69 -2.89 20.68
CA PRO A 81 20.86 -1.61 21.36
C PRO A 81 19.52 -0.89 21.59
N TRP A 82 18.62 -1.49 22.36
CA TRP A 82 17.26 -0.99 22.60
C TRP A 82 17.23 0.41 23.19
N GLU A 83 18.18 0.74 24.05
CA GLU A 83 18.33 2.04 24.71
C GLU A 83 18.58 3.19 23.73
N LYS A 84 19.01 2.93 22.50
CA LYS A 84 19.11 3.96 21.46
C LYS A 84 17.75 4.46 20.97
N TYR A 85 16.72 3.65 21.12
CA TYR A 85 15.41 3.89 20.57
C TYR A 85 14.36 4.12 21.65
N ILE A 86 14.38 3.33 22.72
CA ILE A 86 13.34 3.26 23.74
C ILE A 86 13.86 3.95 25.01
N PRO A 87 13.26 5.10 25.43
CA PRO A 87 13.63 5.78 26.68
C PRO A 87 13.20 4.96 27.90
N GLN A 88 13.69 5.38 29.08
CA GLN A 88 13.51 4.69 30.35
C GLN A 88 12.05 4.34 30.68
N ASN A 89 11.12 5.22 30.32
CA ASN A 89 9.68 5.04 30.54
C ASN A 89 8.91 4.56 29.31
N GLY A 90 9.59 4.28 28.20
CA GLY A 90 8.96 3.85 26.96
C GLY A 90 8.16 2.56 27.13
N LYS A 91 6.92 2.54 26.63
CA LYS A 91 6.06 1.35 26.63
C LYS A 91 6.36 0.50 25.41
N PHE A 92 6.82 -0.72 25.61
CA PHE A 92 7.23 -1.59 24.51
C PHE A 92 6.58 -2.98 24.59
N TRP A 93 6.22 -3.53 23.44
CA TRP A 93 5.70 -4.90 23.31
C TRP A 93 5.91 -5.42 21.90
N VAL A 94 5.89 -6.74 21.73
CA VAL A 94 5.92 -7.35 20.41
C VAL A 94 4.49 -7.46 19.86
N LYS A 95 4.15 -6.58 18.91
CA LYS A 95 2.81 -6.48 18.31
C LYS A 95 2.51 -7.65 17.39
N LYS A 96 3.53 -8.16 16.68
CA LYS A 96 3.41 -9.29 15.74
C LYS A 96 4.75 -9.99 15.58
N ALA A 97 4.72 -11.31 15.58
CA ALA A 97 5.80 -12.16 15.10
C ALA A 97 5.31 -13.01 13.93
N SER A 98 6.18 -13.27 12.96
CA SER A 98 5.93 -14.17 11.84
C SER A 98 7.15 -15.05 11.63
N SER A 99 6.93 -16.34 11.32
CA SER A 99 8.01 -17.29 11.06
C SER A 99 7.66 -18.14 9.84
N VAL A 100 8.55 -18.17 8.87
CA VAL A 100 8.38 -18.90 7.61
C VAL A 100 9.63 -19.72 7.35
N LYS A 101 9.46 -21.02 7.09
CA LYS A 101 10.56 -21.96 6.78
C LYS A 101 11.72 -21.88 7.79
N SER A 102 11.41 -21.85 9.08
CA SER A 102 12.34 -21.66 10.17
C SER A 102 12.14 -22.70 11.28
N LYS A 103 13.20 -22.98 12.04
CA LYS A 103 13.15 -23.85 13.23
C LYS A 103 12.35 -23.20 14.36
N LEU A 104 12.35 -21.88 14.46
CA LEU A 104 11.60 -21.11 15.43
C LEU A 104 10.20 -20.81 14.89
N PHE A 105 9.22 -21.66 15.17
CA PHE A 105 7.88 -21.58 14.58
C PHE A 105 6.79 -21.04 15.53
N SER A 106 7.00 -21.12 16.86
CA SER A 106 6.02 -20.62 17.85
C SER A 106 6.07 -19.11 17.96
N THR A 107 5.16 -18.41 17.27
CA THR A 107 5.11 -16.94 17.27
C THR A 107 4.76 -16.33 18.62
N SER A 108 3.95 -17.02 19.45
CA SER A 108 3.62 -16.59 20.81
C SER A 108 4.84 -16.63 21.74
N ASP A 109 5.66 -17.71 21.64
CA ASP A 109 6.87 -17.84 22.45
C ASP A 109 7.91 -16.79 22.03
N LEU A 110 8.07 -16.55 20.72
CA LEU A 110 8.93 -15.51 20.20
C LEU A 110 8.54 -14.11 20.73
N GLN A 111 7.23 -13.80 20.77
CA GLN A 111 6.74 -12.53 21.32
C GLN A 111 7.07 -12.41 22.81
N SER A 112 6.81 -13.43 23.60
CA SER A 112 7.05 -13.44 25.04
C SER A 112 8.54 -13.36 25.38
N LEU A 113 9.38 -14.15 24.70
CA LEU A 113 10.82 -14.15 24.86
C LEU A 113 11.46 -12.82 24.47
N ALA A 114 11.05 -12.25 23.34
CA ALA A 114 11.57 -10.96 22.91
C ALA A 114 11.22 -9.84 23.89
N LYS A 115 9.95 -9.79 24.38
CA LYS A 115 9.57 -8.81 25.43
C LYS A 115 10.44 -8.95 26.67
N LYS A 116 10.70 -10.18 27.12
CA LYS A 116 11.55 -10.48 28.29
C LYS A 116 13.02 -10.07 28.05
N ALA A 117 13.58 -10.35 26.85
CA ALA A 117 14.92 -9.98 26.48
C ALA A 117 15.12 -8.47 26.42
N MET A 118 14.15 -7.74 25.83
CA MET A 118 14.12 -6.28 25.80
C MET A 118 14.08 -5.69 27.22
N ALA A 119 13.18 -6.19 28.07
CA ALA A 119 13.06 -5.73 29.47
C ALA A 119 14.37 -5.93 30.24
N LYS A 120 15.02 -7.07 30.07
CA LYS A 120 16.31 -7.40 30.71
C LYS A 120 17.41 -6.42 30.24
N ARG A 121 17.50 -6.15 28.92
CA ARG A 121 18.48 -5.19 28.36
C ARG A 121 18.26 -3.78 28.89
N LEU A 122 17.03 -3.28 28.78
CA LEU A 122 16.69 -1.92 29.19
C LEU A 122 16.81 -1.74 30.71
N GLY A 123 16.36 -2.73 31.50
CA GLY A 123 16.54 -2.72 32.95
C GLY A 123 18.00 -2.62 33.36
N LYS A 124 18.87 -3.44 32.73
CA LYS A 124 20.31 -3.39 32.96
C LYS A 124 20.94 -2.04 32.56
N TYR A 125 20.51 -1.48 31.42
CA TYR A 125 21.04 -0.20 30.92
C TYR A 125 20.61 0.98 31.81
N TYR A 126 19.34 1.03 32.22
CA TYR A 126 18.80 2.11 33.05
C TYR A 126 18.99 1.90 34.57
N GLY A 127 19.57 0.77 34.98
CA GLY A 127 19.77 0.46 36.40
C GLY A 127 18.47 0.25 37.16
N MET A 128 17.44 -0.38 36.51
CA MET A 128 16.12 -0.57 37.07
C MET A 128 15.69 -2.04 37.03
N ASP A 129 15.16 -2.54 38.13
CA ASP A 129 14.56 -3.89 38.19
C ASP A 129 13.16 -3.91 37.54
N TRP A 130 12.48 -2.74 37.52
CA TRP A 130 11.15 -2.57 36.95
C TRP A 130 11.11 -1.30 36.07
N LEU A 131 10.69 -1.48 34.82
CA LEU A 131 10.51 -0.36 33.88
C LEU A 131 9.05 0.14 33.98
N PRO A 132 8.81 1.45 34.13
CA PRO A 132 7.46 2.00 34.38
C PRO A 132 6.50 1.80 33.18
N GLU A 133 7.00 1.81 31.97
CA GLU A 133 6.21 1.63 30.72
C GLU A 133 4.97 2.55 30.64
N ASP A 134 5.07 3.76 31.17
CA ASP A 134 3.99 4.77 31.22
C ASP A 134 4.17 5.90 30.19
N GLY A 135 5.25 5.84 29.41
CA GLY A 135 5.54 6.79 28.34
C GLY A 135 5.01 6.35 26.96
N GLU A 136 5.66 6.87 25.92
CA GLU A 136 5.25 6.62 24.54
C GLU A 136 5.41 5.16 24.11
N ALA A 137 4.58 4.76 23.15
CA ALA A 137 4.48 3.38 22.69
C ALA A 137 5.52 3.04 21.63
N TYR A 138 6.25 1.93 21.80
CA TYR A 138 7.25 1.38 20.89
C TYR A 138 6.88 -0.05 20.48
N PRO A 139 5.92 -0.23 19.54
CA PRO A 139 5.51 -1.54 19.10
C PRO A 139 6.60 -2.20 18.24
N VAL A 140 6.94 -3.44 18.56
CA VAL A 140 7.96 -4.24 17.88
C VAL A 140 7.31 -5.26 16.95
N ARG A 141 7.96 -5.52 15.82
CA ARG A 141 7.64 -6.60 14.90
C ARG A 141 8.83 -7.50 14.69
N ILE A 142 8.56 -8.81 14.59
CA ILE A 142 9.58 -9.81 14.38
C ILE A 142 9.22 -10.59 13.12
N PHE A 143 10.20 -10.71 12.23
CA PHE A 143 10.09 -11.49 11.00
C PHE A 143 11.19 -12.55 11.01
N ILE A 144 10.84 -13.80 10.84
CA ILE A 144 11.79 -14.89 10.67
C ILE A 144 11.54 -15.55 9.33
N ASN A 145 12.58 -15.61 8.51
CA ASN A 145 12.54 -16.28 7.23
C ASN A 145 13.83 -17.08 7.04
N LYS A 146 13.71 -18.41 6.90
CA LYS A 146 14.87 -19.31 6.76
C LYS A 146 15.90 -19.09 7.88
N ASP A 147 15.43 -19.06 9.12
CA ASP A 147 16.21 -18.84 10.35
C ASP A 147 16.91 -17.47 10.46
N GLU A 148 16.73 -16.55 9.51
CA GLU A 148 17.13 -15.17 9.62
C GLU A 148 16.03 -14.36 10.30
N VAL A 149 16.36 -13.74 11.42
CA VAL A 149 15.48 -12.94 12.27
C VAL A 149 15.72 -11.47 11.96
N THR A 150 14.66 -10.74 11.66
CA THR A 150 14.66 -9.28 11.62
C THR A 150 13.76 -8.75 12.72
N VAL A 151 14.29 -7.89 13.56
CA VAL A 151 13.58 -7.20 14.65
C VAL A 151 13.49 -5.73 14.32
N ALA A 152 12.27 -5.17 14.32
CA ALA A 152 12.03 -3.80 13.91
C ALA A 152 10.97 -3.11 14.77
N LEU A 153 11.08 -1.80 14.94
CA LEU A 153 10.06 -0.92 15.51
C LEU A 153 9.05 -0.50 14.44
N ASP A 154 7.77 -0.56 14.76
CA ASP A 154 6.68 -0.13 13.87
C ASP A 154 6.48 1.39 13.98
N THR A 155 7.03 2.15 13.04
CA THR A 155 6.96 3.61 13.02
C THR A 155 5.60 4.14 12.58
N THR A 156 4.80 3.32 11.92
CA THR A 156 3.57 3.72 11.24
C THR A 156 2.34 3.74 12.18
N GLY A 157 2.22 2.73 13.05
CA GLY A 157 1.02 2.56 13.90
C GLY A 157 -0.11 1.84 13.17
N GLU A 158 -1.14 2.54 12.70
CA GLU A 158 -2.14 1.96 11.78
C GLU A 158 -1.52 1.75 10.39
N SER A 159 -1.96 0.72 9.67
CA SER A 159 -1.42 0.39 8.34
C SER A 159 -1.58 1.55 7.36
N LEU A 160 -0.62 1.72 6.43
CA LEU A 160 -0.62 2.82 5.46
C LEU A 160 -1.84 2.84 4.54
N HIS A 161 -2.50 1.69 4.30
CA HIS A 161 -3.76 1.68 3.54
C HIS A 161 -4.85 2.52 4.22
N LYS A 162 -4.81 2.71 5.54
CA LYS A 162 -5.73 3.59 6.26
C LYS A 162 -5.42 5.07 6.01
N ARG A 163 -5.74 5.57 4.80
CA ARG A 163 -5.50 6.98 4.40
C ARG A 163 -6.33 8.00 5.21
N GLY A 164 -7.43 7.54 5.81
CA GLY A 164 -8.35 8.39 6.58
C GLY A 164 -9.58 8.86 5.80
N TYR A 165 -9.62 8.75 4.49
CA TYR A 165 -10.77 9.20 3.71
C TYR A 165 -11.93 8.20 3.68
N ARG A 166 -11.68 6.89 3.87
CA ARG A 166 -12.69 5.84 3.75
C ARG A 166 -13.46 5.66 5.05
N ILE A 167 -14.75 5.99 5.04
CA ILE A 167 -15.69 5.75 6.16
C ILE A 167 -16.72 4.70 5.78
N ARG A 168 -17.32 4.83 4.59
CA ARG A 168 -18.24 3.83 4.09
C ARG A 168 -17.47 2.80 3.28
N VAL A 169 -17.67 1.54 3.60
CA VAL A 169 -16.97 0.40 3.00
C VAL A 169 -17.96 -0.57 2.37
N SER A 170 -17.59 -1.12 1.23
CA SER A 170 -18.25 -2.30 0.66
C SER A 170 -17.89 -3.56 1.48
N LYS A 171 -18.59 -4.68 1.22
CA LYS A 171 -18.34 -5.96 1.95
C LYS A 171 -16.91 -6.50 1.84
N ALA A 172 -16.17 -6.15 0.78
CA ALA A 172 -14.78 -6.58 0.56
C ALA A 172 -14.03 -5.53 -0.28
N PRO A 173 -13.71 -4.35 0.31
CA PRO A 173 -13.06 -3.28 -0.42
C PRO A 173 -11.62 -3.66 -0.78
N LEU A 174 -11.17 -3.19 -1.96
CA LEU A 174 -9.76 -3.21 -2.30
C LEU A 174 -8.99 -2.29 -1.33
N GLU A 175 -7.83 -2.71 -0.83
CA GLU A 175 -6.98 -1.85 -0.01
C GLU A 175 -6.41 -0.71 -0.84
N GLU A 176 -6.30 0.48 -0.26
CA GLU A 176 -5.81 1.69 -0.93
C GLU A 176 -4.38 1.52 -1.46
N THR A 177 -3.52 0.88 -0.68
CA THR A 177 -2.15 0.56 -1.10
C THR A 177 -2.11 -0.35 -2.32
N LEU A 178 -3.02 -1.33 -2.39
CA LEU A 178 -3.15 -2.21 -3.54
C LEU A 178 -3.71 -1.46 -4.75
N ALA A 179 -4.74 -0.63 -4.58
CA ALA A 179 -5.30 0.19 -5.66
C ALA A 179 -4.23 1.11 -6.27
N ALA A 180 -3.47 1.83 -5.45
CA ALA A 180 -2.37 2.67 -5.89
C ALA A 180 -1.31 1.87 -6.67
N ALA A 181 -0.97 0.67 -6.18
CA ALA A 181 -0.02 -0.21 -6.86
C ALA A 181 -0.53 -0.70 -8.22
N LEU A 182 -1.83 -1.04 -8.34
CA LEU A 182 -2.43 -1.43 -9.61
C LEU A 182 -2.36 -0.30 -10.64
N ILE A 183 -2.64 0.95 -10.23
CA ILE A 183 -2.51 2.14 -11.09
C ILE A 183 -1.05 2.32 -11.52
N SER A 184 -0.09 2.24 -10.60
CA SER A 184 1.35 2.39 -10.84
C SER A 184 1.94 1.29 -11.75
N LEU A 185 1.27 0.12 -11.85
CA LEU A 185 1.64 -0.95 -12.79
C LEU A 185 1.15 -0.69 -14.21
N THR A 186 0.37 0.36 -14.44
CA THR A 186 -0.11 0.75 -15.76
C THR A 186 0.68 1.96 -16.29
N PRO A 187 0.69 2.23 -17.60
CA PRO A 187 1.23 3.45 -18.16
C PRO A 187 0.20 4.60 -18.17
N TRP A 188 -0.72 4.62 -17.20
CA TRP A 188 -1.68 5.71 -17.07
C TRP A 188 -1.00 6.97 -16.52
N HIS A 189 -1.42 8.12 -17.04
CA HIS A 189 -1.06 9.45 -16.58
C HIS A 189 -2.31 10.32 -16.54
N ALA A 190 -2.28 11.43 -15.81
CA ALA A 190 -3.42 12.29 -15.53
C ALA A 190 -4.11 12.86 -16.79
N ASP A 191 -3.35 13.08 -17.88
CA ASP A 191 -3.85 13.53 -19.18
C ASP A 191 -4.68 12.49 -19.95
N ARG A 192 -4.75 11.26 -19.43
CA ARG A 192 -5.44 10.14 -20.06
C ARG A 192 -6.69 9.76 -19.27
N ILE A 193 -7.77 9.47 -19.99
CA ILE A 193 -9.00 8.98 -19.34
C ILE A 193 -8.76 7.65 -18.63
N LEU A 194 -9.24 7.58 -17.39
CA LEU A 194 -9.32 6.37 -16.57
C LEU A 194 -10.77 6.10 -16.20
N VAL A 195 -11.24 4.90 -16.39
CA VAL A 195 -12.59 4.47 -15.99
C VAL A 195 -12.50 3.21 -15.12
N ASP A 196 -13.18 3.23 -13.97
CA ASP A 196 -13.48 2.05 -13.17
C ASP A 196 -14.98 1.80 -13.20
N PRO A 197 -15.46 0.80 -13.99
CA PRO A 197 -16.88 0.51 -14.11
C PRO A 197 -17.47 -0.35 -12.97
N PHE A 198 -16.67 -0.69 -11.96
CA PHE A 198 -17.05 -1.40 -10.74
C PHE A 198 -16.42 -0.73 -9.53
N CYS A 199 -16.55 0.61 -9.44
CA CYS A 199 -15.76 1.40 -8.51
C CYS A 199 -16.10 1.18 -7.03
N GLY A 200 -17.26 0.59 -6.72
CA GLY A 200 -17.72 0.44 -5.35
C GLY A 200 -17.67 1.77 -4.60
N CYS A 201 -17.01 1.80 -3.47
CA CYS A 201 -16.81 3.02 -2.67
C CYS A 201 -15.69 3.96 -3.20
N GLY A 202 -15.24 3.78 -4.46
CA GLY A 202 -14.41 4.73 -5.19
C GLY A 202 -12.90 4.56 -5.01
N THR A 203 -12.38 3.45 -4.50
CA THR A 203 -10.96 3.33 -4.12
C THR A 203 -10.00 3.60 -5.29
N ILE A 204 -10.17 2.93 -6.45
CA ILE A 204 -9.27 3.13 -7.61
C ILE A 204 -9.37 4.56 -8.15
N PRO A 205 -10.55 5.13 -8.41
CA PRO A 205 -10.67 6.52 -8.86
C PRO A 205 -10.07 7.54 -7.88
N ILE A 206 -10.25 7.34 -6.57
CA ILE A 206 -9.73 8.25 -5.54
C ILE A 206 -8.19 8.20 -5.50
N GLU A 207 -7.60 6.99 -5.45
CA GLU A 207 -6.14 6.86 -5.46
C GLU A 207 -5.53 7.43 -6.77
N ALA A 208 -6.20 7.25 -7.93
CA ALA A 208 -5.77 7.85 -9.18
C ALA A 208 -5.81 9.39 -9.13
N ALA A 209 -6.87 9.97 -8.57
CA ALA A 209 -7.00 11.42 -8.43
C ALA A 209 -5.98 11.99 -7.43
N MET A 210 -5.74 11.33 -6.32
CA MET A 210 -4.68 11.71 -5.38
C MET A 210 -3.29 11.67 -6.02
N MET A 211 -3.01 10.65 -6.85
CA MET A 211 -1.76 10.56 -7.61
C MET A 211 -1.65 11.67 -8.65
N ALA A 212 -2.73 11.98 -9.38
CA ALA A 212 -2.77 13.05 -10.37
C ALA A 212 -2.54 14.43 -9.74
N ALA A 213 -3.13 14.66 -8.57
CA ALA A 213 -3.02 15.92 -7.83
C ALA A 213 -1.76 16.00 -6.93
N ASN A 214 -0.87 15.00 -6.97
CA ASN A 214 0.31 14.89 -6.12
C ASN A 214 0.01 14.98 -4.61
N ILE A 215 -1.12 14.44 -4.16
CA ILE A 215 -1.48 14.41 -2.74
C ILE A 215 -0.74 13.25 -2.07
N ALA A 216 0.10 13.53 -1.10
CA ALA A 216 0.80 12.51 -0.32
C ALA A 216 -0.21 11.67 0.50
N PRO A 217 -0.15 10.32 0.44
CA PRO A 217 -1.18 9.45 1.03
C PRO A 217 -1.22 9.48 2.56
N GLY A 218 -0.12 9.87 3.21
CA GLY A 218 0.01 10.00 4.65
C GLY A 218 -0.27 11.39 5.22
N LEU A 219 -0.62 12.37 4.37
CA LEU A 219 -0.71 13.77 4.75
C LEU A 219 -1.72 14.06 5.87
N ASN A 220 -2.88 13.40 5.82
CA ASN A 220 -4.03 13.66 6.70
C ASN A 220 -4.20 12.60 7.80
N ARG A 221 -3.10 12.00 8.27
CA ARG A 221 -3.10 11.03 9.35
C ARG A 221 -1.89 11.20 10.26
N SER A 222 -1.91 10.60 11.45
CA SER A 222 -0.78 10.53 12.35
C SER A 222 -0.06 9.18 12.25
N PHE A 223 1.19 9.16 12.72
CA PHE A 223 2.05 7.99 12.74
C PHE A 223 2.59 7.74 14.16
N GLN A 224 2.90 6.48 14.45
CA GLN A 224 3.42 6.13 15.78
C GLN A 224 4.71 6.87 16.11
N ALA A 225 5.63 7.00 15.15
CA ALA A 225 6.92 7.65 15.37
C ALA A 225 6.84 9.17 15.57
N GLU A 226 5.72 9.82 15.34
CA GLU A 226 5.52 11.24 15.67
C GLU A 226 5.63 11.50 17.19
N THR A 227 5.31 10.50 18.00
CA THR A 227 5.41 10.59 19.46
C THR A 227 6.84 10.32 19.97
N TRP A 228 7.76 9.87 19.11
CA TRP A 228 9.13 9.51 19.48
C TRP A 228 10.07 10.70 19.37
N THR A 229 9.82 11.74 20.20
CA THR A 229 10.58 12.99 20.16
C THR A 229 12.06 12.84 20.55
N ASN A 230 12.41 11.70 21.14
CA ASN A 230 13.80 11.32 21.38
C ASN A 230 14.56 10.88 20.12
N LEU A 231 13.86 10.53 19.04
CA LEU A 231 14.43 10.12 17.75
C LEU A 231 14.21 11.15 16.65
N ILE A 232 12.97 11.65 16.51
CA ILE A 232 12.57 12.55 15.43
C ILE A 232 11.91 13.77 16.04
N SER A 233 12.42 14.98 15.76
CA SER A 233 11.79 16.20 16.24
C SER A 233 10.42 16.38 15.58
N LYS A 234 9.48 16.99 16.31
CA LYS A 234 8.16 17.30 15.76
C LYS A 234 8.24 18.20 14.54
N SER A 235 9.22 19.14 14.51
CA SER A 235 9.40 20.04 13.37
C SER A 235 9.64 19.31 12.07
N VAL A 236 10.39 18.20 12.04
CA VAL A 236 10.61 17.40 10.82
C VAL A 236 9.30 16.92 10.23
N TRP A 237 8.35 16.46 11.06
CA TRP A 237 7.03 16.04 10.59
C TRP A 237 6.19 17.20 10.08
N ASP A 238 6.26 18.35 10.78
CA ASP A 238 5.49 19.54 10.42
C ASP A 238 6.03 20.14 9.10
N ASP A 239 7.35 20.26 8.94
CA ASP A 239 8.02 20.77 7.74
C ASP A 239 7.72 19.88 6.50
N LEU A 240 7.89 18.56 6.61
CA LEU A 240 7.59 17.63 5.52
C LEU A 240 6.11 17.61 5.12
N ARG A 241 5.19 17.82 6.07
CA ARG A 241 3.77 17.98 5.73
C ARG A 241 3.47 19.29 5.04
N GLU A 242 4.15 20.36 5.39
CA GLU A 242 4.00 21.65 4.72
C GLU A 242 4.51 21.56 3.28
N GLU A 243 5.70 21.02 3.06
CA GLU A 243 6.24 20.76 1.73
C GLU A 243 5.29 19.88 0.90
N ALA A 244 4.77 18.79 1.48
CA ALA A 244 3.81 17.94 0.80
C ALA A 244 2.47 18.64 0.46
N ARG A 245 2.05 19.67 1.24
CA ARG A 245 0.89 20.48 0.91
C ARG A 245 1.15 21.48 -0.22
N GLU A 246 2.33 22.08 -0.24
CA GLU A 246 2.75 23.01 -1.29
C GLU A 246 2.84 22.34 -2.66
N GLU A 247 3.15 21.03 -2.71
CA GLU A 247 3.21 20.24 -3.93
C GLU A 247 1.84 19.83 -4.51
N ILE A 248 0.74 20.05 -3.78
CA ILE A 248 -0.60 19.64 -4.22
C ILE A 248 -1.05 20.52 -5.38
N ASN A 249 -1.44 19.88 -6.49
CA ASN A 249 -2.02 20.55 -7.65
C ASN A 249 -3.46 20.08 -7.89
N LEU A 250 -4.43 20.80 -7.33
CA LEU A 250 -5.86 20.52 -7.53
C LEU A 250 -6.41 21.07 -8.87
N GLU A 251 -5.64 21.89 -9.59
CA GLU A 251 -5.98 22.42 -10.91
C GLU A 251 -5.54 21.49 -12.05
N VAL A 252 -5.01 20.29 -11.71
CA VAL A 252 -4.61 19.30 -12.71
C VAL A 252 -5.82 18.87 -13.55
N GLU A 253 -5.68 18.95 -14.87
CA GLU A 253 -6.71 18.44 -15.79
C GLU A 253 -6.71 16.91 -15.79
N THR A 254 -7.81 16.32 -15.37
CA THR A 254 -8.01 14.87 -15.33
C THR A 254 -9.31 14.45 -16.00
N ASN A 255 -9.39 13.19 -16.37
CA ASN A 255 -10.62 12.55 -16.78
C ASN A 255 -10.75 11.18 -16.11
N ILE A 256 -11.08 11.21 -14.83
CA ILE A 256 -11.24 10.01 -14.01
C ILE A 256 -12.72 9.79 -13.78
N GLN A 257 -13.20 8.57 -14.07
CA GLN A 257 -14.61 8.21 -13.98
C GLN A 257 -14.78 6.93 -13.16
N GLY A 258 -15.69 6.95 -12.21
CA GLY A 258 -16.09 5.80 -11.42
C GLY A 258 -17.57 5.48 -11.64
N TYR A 259 -17.88 4.24 -11.97
CA TYR A 259 -19.25 3.75 -12.14
C TYR A 259 -19.51 2.54 -11.25
N ASP A 260 -20.72 2.45 -10.78
CA ASP A 260 -21.23 1.26 -10.08
C ASP A 260 -22.73 1.14 -10.38
N LEU A 261 -23.26 -0.08 -10.31
CA LEU A 261 -24.68 -0.32 -10.47
C LEU A 261 -25.47 0.10 -9.23
N ASP A 262 -24.81 0.06 -8.06
CA ASP A 262 -25.41 0.38 -6.77
C ASP A 262 -25.30 1.89 -6.48
N PRO A 263 -26.43 2.63 -6.37
CA PRO A 263 -26.43 4.05 -6.08
C PRO A 263 -25.87 4.38 -4.68
N GLU A 264 -25.98 3.46 -3.70
CA GLU A 264 -25.43 3.65 -2.35
C GLU A 264 -23.89 3.63 -2.39
N MET A 265 -23.31 2.79 -3.26
CA MET A 265 -21.86 2.76 -3.48
C MET A 265 -21.37 4.05 -4.15
N ILE A 266 -22.13 4.60 -5.09
CA ILE A 266 -21.79 5.89 -5.73
C ILE A 266 -21.87 7.06 -4.72
N GLU A 267 -22.86 7.06 -3.83
CA GLU A 267 -22.93 8.07 -2.76
C GLU A 267 -21.71 7.92 -1.83
N ALA A 268 -21.38 6.69 -1.42
CA ALA A 268 -20.20 6.42 -0.60
C ALA A 268 -18.89 6.83 -1.29
N ALA A 269 -18.76 6.63 -2.60
CA ALA A 269 -17.60 7.02 -3.37
C ALA A 269 -17.44 8.55 -3.41
N ARG A 270 -18.53 9.31 -3.57
CA ARG A 270 -18.51 10.78 -3.52
C ARG A 270 -18.10 11.30 -2.14
N ASP A 271 -18.67 10.73 -1.06
CA ASP A 271 -18.32 11.10 0.30
C ASP A 271 -16.84 10.83 0.60
N ASN A 272 -16.32 9.68 0.17
CA ASN A 272 -14.92 9.32 0.32
C ASN A 272 -13.99 10.26 -0.50
N ALA A 273 -14.37 10.59 -1.75
CA ALA A 273 -13.61 11.50 -2.59
C ALA A 273 -13.57 12.93 -2.02
N LYS A 274 -14.69 13.40 -1.45
CA LYS A 274 -14.76 14.68 -0.74
C LYS A 274 -13.80 14.73 0.44
N ARG A 275 -13.73 13.65 1.23
CA ARG A 275 -12.78 13.54 2.36
C ARG A 275 -11.34 13.46 1.92
N ALA A 276 -11.08 12.83 0.79
CA ALA A 276 -9.75 12.81 0.17
C ALA A 276 -9.37 14.15 -0.48
N GLY A 277 -10.32 15.12 -0.59
CA GLY A 277 -10.11 16.43 -1.22
C GLY A 277 -10.04 16.38 -2.75
N VAL A 278 -10.55 15.32 -3.39
CA VAL A 278 -10.44 15.09 -4.83
C VAL A 278 -11.77 14.95 -5.57
N GLU A 279 -12.90 15.32 -4.93
CA GLU A 279 -14.23 15.16 -5.52
C GLU A 279 -14.41 15.87 -6.85
N LYS A 280 -13.72 16.99 -7.08
CA LYS A 280 -13.78 17.76 -8.33
C LYS A 280 -13.01 17.12 -9.48
N LEU A 281 -12.09 16.21 -9.17
CA LEU A 281 -11.24 15.53 -10.15
C LEU A 281 -11.86 14.23 -10.69
N ILE A 282 -13.01 13.80 -10.12
CA ILE A 282 -13.60 12.49 -10.42
C ILE A 282 -15.09 12.66 -10.76
N HIS A 283 -15.51 12.02 -11.84
CA HIS A 283 -16.94 11.88 -12.17
C HIS A 283 -17.46 10.53 -11.68
N PHE A 284 -18.37 10.54 -10.69
CA PHE A 284 -19.08 9.34 -10.21
C PHE A 284 -20.53 9.31 -10.69
N GLN A 285 -20.97 8.15 -11.22
CA GLN A 285 -22.32 7.97 -11.72
C GLN A 285 -22.80 6.54 -11.51
N THR A 286 -24.08 6.38 -11.09
CA THR A 286 -24.75 5.07 -11.12
C THR A 286 -24.95 4.65 -12.58
N ARG A 287 -24.30 3.54 -12.97
CA ARG A 287 -24.30 3.09 -14.36
C ARG A 287 -23.96 1.60 -14.45
N ASP A 288 -24.72 0.88 -15.26
CA ASP A 288 -24.41 -0.51 -15.60
C ASP A 288 -23.21 -0.55 -16.58
N VAL A 289 -22.29 -1.48 -16.35
CA VAL A 289 -21.13 -1.68 -17.23
C VAL A 289 -21.52 -1.96 -18.68
N LYS A 290 -22.65 -2.65 -18.94
CA LYS A 290 -23.14 -2.93 -20.29
C LYS A 290 -23.43 -1.66 -21.10
N ASP A 291 -23.70 -0.54 -20.43
CA ASP A 291 -24.02 0.75 -21.04
C ASP A 291 -22.78 1.65 -21.18
N LEU A 292 -21.59 1.17 -20.79
CA LEU A 292 -20.35 1.92 -20.92
C LEU A 292 -19.99 2.10 -22.39
N ARG A 293 -19.96 3.35 -22.84
CA ARG A 293 -19.48 3.80 -24.14
C ARG A 293 -18.61 5.04 -23.94
N ASN A 294 -17.54 5.15 -24.68
CA ASN A 294 -16.69 6.32 -24.61
C ASN A 294 -16.06 6.59 -25.99
N PRO A 295 -16.24 7.81 -26.55
CA PRO A 295 -15.67 8.17 -27.85
C PRO A 295 -14.17 8.50 -27.81
N LYS A 296 -13.60 8.74 -26.59
CA LYS A 296 -12.18 9.04 -26.44
C LYS A 296 -11.35 7.81 -26.75
N LYS A 297 -10.20 8.03 -27.39
CA LYS A 297 -9.22 6.97 -27.72
C LYS A 297 -8.15 6.85 -26.65
N TYR A 298 -7.49 5.70 -26.63
CA TYR A 298 -6.34 5.40 -25.78
C TYR A 298 -6.63 5.52 -24.28
N GLY A 299 -7.86 5.23 -23.85
CA GLY A 299 -8.26 5.25 -22.45
C GLY A 299 -7.79 4.02 -21.67
N PHE A 300 -8.03 4.06 -20.37
CA PHE A 300 -7.72 3.00 -19.42
C PHE A 300 -8.97 2.53 -18.69
N LEU A 301 -9.26 1.24 -18.75
CA LEU A 301 -10.11 0.56 -17.78
C LEU A 301 -9.20 -0.04 -16.71
N ILE A 302 -9.32 0.42 -15.46
CA ILE A 302 -8.60 -0.15 -14.31
C ILE A 302 -9.65 -0.51 -13.28
N THR A 303 -9.83 -1.80 -12.98
CA THR A 303 -11.01 -2.22 -12.24
C THR A 303 -10.83 -3.49 -11.41
N ASN A 304 -11.66 -3.63 -10.38
CA ASN A 304 -11.80 -4.79 -9.51
C ASN A 304 -13.25 -5.29 -9.58
N PRO A 305 -13.64 -6.01 -10.66
CA PRO A 305 -15.01 -6.50 -10.81
C PRO A 305 -15.35 -7.54 -9.74
N PRO A 306 -16.64 -7.79 -9.44
CA PRO A 306 -17.06 -8.85 -8.54
C PRO A 306 -16.51 -10.22 -8.95
N TYR A 307 -15.99 -10.98 -7.98
CA TYR A 307 -15.50 -12.35 -8.15
C TYR A 307 -15.64 -13.17 -6.88
N GLY A 308 -15.67 -14.52 -7.04
CA GLY A 308 -15.69 -15.50 -5.95
C GLY A 308 -17.06 -15.72 -5.30
N GLU A 309 -17.13 -16.75 -4.46
CA GLU A 309 -18.34 -17.30 -3.84
C GLU A 309 -19.14 -16.32 -2.94
N ARG A 310 -18.62 -15.11 -2.71
CA ARG A 310 -19.20 -14.15 -1.74
C ARG A 310 -20.18 -13.17 -2.37
N LEU A 311 -20.22 -13.03 -3.70
CA LEU A 311 -20.93 -11.94 -4.35
C LEU A 311 -21.89 -12.38 -5.46
N LEU A 312 -21.61 -13.44 -6.21
CA LEU A 312 -22.41 -13.91 -7.34
C LEU A 312 -22.38 -15.44 -7.44
N GLU A 313 -23.46 -16.04 -7.97
CA GLU A 313 -23.43 -17.43 -8.42
C GLU A 313 -22.51 -17.59 -9.65
N ASN A 314 -21.98 -18.80 -9.89
CA ASN A 314 -21.01 -19.04 -10.97
C ASN A 314 -21.49 -18.58 -12.35
N ASP A 315 -22.77 -18.74 -12.67
CA ASP A 315 -23.34 -18.33 -13.96
C ASP A 315 -23.43 -16.80 -14.12
N GLU A 316 -23.68 -16.07 -13.02
CA GLU A 316 -23.70 -14.61 -13.01
C GLU A 316 -22.28 -14.03 -13.22
N VAL A 317 -21.26 -14.62 -12.59
CA VAL A 317 -19.86 -14.24 -12.82
C VAL A 317 -19.49 -14.44 -14.28
N VAL A 318 -19.82 -15.58 -14.85
CA VAL A 318 -19.58 -15.89 -16.27
C VAL A 318 -20.26 -14.87 -17.19
N GLY A 319 -21.52 -14.54 -16.90
CA GLY A 319 -22.29 -13.54 -17.64
C GLY A 319 -21.62 -12.16 -17.59
N LEU A 320 -21.18 -11.75 -16.40
CA LEU A 320 -20.51 -10.48 -16.19
C LEU A 320 -19.21 -10.35 -16.99
N TYR A 321 -18.36 -11.38 -16.97
CA TYR A 321 -17.08 -11.33 -17.71
C TYR A 321 -17.27 -11.36 -19.23
N LYS A 322 -18.32 -11.98 -19.74
CA LYS A 322 -18.72 -11.86 -21.15
C LYS A 322 -19.13 -10.43 -21.50
N ILE A 323 -19.95 -9.79 -20.66
CA ILE A 323 -20.34 -8.38 -20.82
C ILE A 323 -19.11 -7.47 -20.82
N ILE A 324 -18.19 -7.64 -19.87
CA ILE A 324 -16.92 -6.89 -19.82
C ILE A 324 -16.17 -7.03 -21.15
N GLY A 325 -16.07 -8.26 -21.70
CA GLY A 325 -15.42 -8.51 -22.97
C GLY A 325 -16.09 -7.80 -24.15
N GLU A 326 -17.41 -7.85 -24.24
CA GLU A 326 -18.18 -7.17 -25.30
C GLU A 326 -18.04 -5.64 -25.19
N VAL A 327 -18.14 -5.07 -24.00
CA VAL A 327 -17.93 -3.64 -23.77
C VAL A 327 -16.53 -3.23 -24.17
N TYR A 328 -15.52 -3.99 -23.75
CA TYR A 328 -14.11 -3.67 -24.08
C TYR A 328 -13.86 -3.64 -25.60
N LYS A 329 -14.47 -4.50 -26.37
CA LYS A 329 -14.40 -4.49 -27.85
C LYS A 329 -14.92 -3.18 -28.48
N THR A 330 -15.84 -2.49 -27.80
CA THR A 330 -16.40 -1.21 -28.31
C THR A 330 -15.52 0.00 -27.99
N LEU A 331 -14.51 -0.15 -27.13
CA LEU A 331 -13.63 0.94 -26.69
C LEU A 331 -12.40 0.99 -27.59
N ASP A 332 -12.41 1.91 -28.56
CA ASP A 332 -11.32 2.05 -29.55
C ASP A 332 -9.99 2.43 -28.90
N SER A 333 -8.99 1.59 -29.08
CA SER A 333 -7.59 1.81 -28.62
C SER A 333 -7.41 1.81 -27.10
N TRP A 334 -8.37 1.32 -26.32
CA TRP A 334 -8.26 1.27 -24.86
C TRP A 334 -7.38 0.12 -24.37
N SER A 335 -6.76 0.34 -23.22
CA SER A 335 -6.14 -0.73 -22.43
C SER A 335 -7.06 -1.09 -21.26
N MET A 336 -7.16 -2.38 -20.96
CA MET A 336 -7.91 -2.85 -19.80
C MET A 336 -7.00 -3.58 -18.83
N TYR A 337 -7.14 -3.22 -17.57
CA TYR A 337 -6.42 -3.78 -16.45
C TYR A 337 -7.43 -4.21 -15.39
N LEU A 338 -7.44 -5.49 -15.07
CA LEU A 338 -8.39 -5.98 -14.09
C LEU A 338 -7.73 -6.93 -13.09
N ILE A 339 -8.08 -6.77 -11.80
CA ILE A 339 -7.69 -7.69 -10.74
C ILE A 339 -8.86 -8.61 -10.40
N THR A 340 -8.63 -9.93 -10.39
CA THR A 340 -9.67 -10.92 -10.08
C THR A 340 -9.08 -12.23 -9.58
N SER A 341 -9.83 -12.97 -8.76
CA SER A 341 -9.53 -14.38 -8.45
C SER A 341 -10.18 -15.37 -9.43
N PHE A 342 -11.01 -14.88 -10.38
CA PHE A 342 -11.68 -15.73 -11.35
C PHE A 342 -10.69 -16.20 -12.42
N ASP A 343 -10.29 -17.46 -12.37
CA ASP A 343 -9.25 -18.07 -13.19
C ASP A 343 -9.59 -18.17 -14.69
N LYS A 344 -10.90 -18.15 -15.02
CA LYS A 344 -11.41 -18.21 -16.41
C LYS A 344 -11.70 -16.83 -17.02
N ALA A 345 -11.21 -15.74 -16.40
CA ALA A 345 -11.47 -14.37 -16.85
C ALA A 345 -11.12 -14.17 -18.35
N GLU A 346 -9.93 -14.60 -18.79
CA GLU A 346 -9.51 -14.48 -20.21
C GLU A 346 -10.46 -15.20 -21.17
N THR A 347 -10.93 -16.38 -20.79
CA THR A 347 -11.85 -17.20 -21.61
C THR A 347 -13.16 -16.46 -21.85
N TYR A 348 -13.75 -15.89 -20.79
CA TYR A 348 -15.07 -15.27 -20.91
C TYR A 348 -15.02 -13.81 -21.40
N ILE A 349 -13.91 -13.11 -21.19
CA ILE A 349 -13.61 -11.83 -21.86
C ILE A 349 -13.41 -12.04 -23.38
N GLY A 350 -13.02 -13.26 -23.78
CA GLY A 350 -12.78 -13.59 -25.19
C GLY A 350 -11.48 -13.03 -25.77
N ARG A 351 -10.53 -12.69 -24.91
CA ARG A 351 -9.19 -12.24 -25.27
C ARG A 351 -8.17 -12.74 -24.24
N LYS A 352 -7.03 -13.23 -24.72
CA LYS A 352 -5.88 -13.54 -23.88
C LYS A 352 -5.19 -12.24 -23.43
N ALA A 353 -4.82 -12.16 -22.16
CA ALA A 353 -4.08 -11.02 -21.65
C ALA A 353 -2.64 -10.98 -22.20
N ASP A 354 -2.13 -9.78 -22.46
CA ASP A 354 -0.75 -9.59 -22.90
C ASP A 354 0.24 -9.89 -21.78
N LYS A 355 -0.19 -9.60 -20.52
CA LYS A 355 0.53 -9.94 -19.30
C LYS A 355 -0.46 -10.27 -18.19
N ASN A 356 -0.03 -11.11 -17.25
CA ASN A 356 -0.70 -11.25 -15.97
C ASN A 356 0.32 -11.25 -14.83
N ARG A 357 -0.12 -10.83 -13.66
CA ARG A 357 0.69 -10.81 -12.44
C ARG A 357 -0.12 -11.42 -11.31
N LYS A 358 0.46 -12.41 -10.62
CA LYS A 358 -0.13 -12.96 -9.42
C LYS A 358 0.06 -11.97 -8.26
N ILE A 359 -1.04 -11.60 -7.62
CA ILE A 359 -1.06 -10.69 -6.46
C ILE A 359 -1.98 -11.30 -5.41
N TYR A 360 -1.72 -11.05 -4.14
CA TYR A 360 -2.62 -11.45 -3.06
C TYR A 360 -3.40 -10.23 -2.56
N ASN A 361 -4.73 -10.33 -2.56
CA ASN A 361 -5.61 -9.35 -1.90
C ASN A 361 -6.02 -9.95 -0.54
N GLY A 362 -5.32 -9.58 0.51
CA GLY A 362 -5.38 -10.27 1.79
C GLY A 362 -4.95 -11.74 1.65
N MET A 363 -5.84 -12.67 2.00
CA MET A 363 -5.60 -14.13 1.84
C MET A 363 -6.03 -14.67 0.47
N ILE A 364 -6.68 -13.85 -0.36
CA ILE A 364 -7.21 -14.30 -1.65
C ILE A 364 -6.13 -14.17 -2.72
N LYS A 365 -5.84 -15.28 -3.39
CA LYS A 365 -4.99 -15.29 -4.57
C LYS A 365 -5.75 -14.67 -5.74
N THR A 366 -5.23 -13.59 -6.30
CA THR A 366 -5.78 -12.89 -7.47
C THR A 366 -4.75 -12.81 -8.57
N TYR A 367 -5.22 -12.46 -9.77
CA TYR A 367 -4.39 -12.14 -10.91
C TYR A 367 -4.74 -10.75 -11.44
N PHE A 368 -3.73 -9.95 -11.70
CA PHE A 368 -3.85 -8.68 -12.39
C PHE A 368 -3.59 -8.90 -13.87
N TYR A 369 -4.66 -9.00 -14.65
CA TYR A 369 -4.63 -9.18 -16.09
C TYR A 369 -4.47 -7.84 -16.79
N GLN A 370 -3.60 -7.79 -17.80
CA GLN A 370 -3.29 -6.59 -18.56
C GLN A 370 -3.59 -6.86 -20.03
N PHE A 371 -4.61 -6.21 -20.56
CA PHE A 371 -5.01 -6.25 -21.97
C PHE A 371 -4.61 -4.91 -22.60
N MET A 372 -3.48 -4.88 -23.27
CA MET A 372 -2.88 -3.65 -23.76
C MET A 372 -3.52 -3.19 -25.07
N GLY A 373 -3.91 -1.94 -25.14
CA GLY A 373 -4.26 -1.23 -26.37
C GLY A 373 -3.01 -0.68 -27.07
N PRO A 374 -3.18 -0.16 -28.29
CA PRO A 374 -2.08 0.49 -29.02
C PRO A 374 -1.60 1.74 -28.31
N LYS A 375 -0.32 2.06 -28.47
CA LYS A 375 0.23 3.33 -27.99
C LYS A 375 -0.33 4.49 -28.82
N PRO A 376 -0.60 5.66 -28.20
CA PRO A 376 -0.95 6.86 -28.98
C PRO A 376 0.18 7.21 -29.96
N PRO A 377 -0.14 7.80 -31.11
CA PRO A 377 0.87 8.30 -32.01
C PRO A 377 1.75 9.32 -31.28
N LYS A 378 3.07 9.31 -31.55
CA LYS A 378 3.96 10.35 -31.05
C LYS A 378 3.44 11.70 -31.55
N ARG A 379 3.29 12.69 -30.66
CA ARG A 379 3.07 14.07 -31.09
C ARG A 379 4.23 14.42 -32.04
N LYS A 380 3.93 14.76 -33.30
CA LYS A 380 4.94 15.38 -34.18
C LYS A 380 5.31 16.69 -33.49
N ASN A 381 6.59 16.86 -33.16
CA ASN A 381 7.11 18.15 -32.74
C ASN A 381 6.70 19.14 -33.84
N LEU A 382 5.81 20.09 -33.52
CA LEU A 382 5.65 21.29 -34.30
C LEU A 382 7.02 22.01 -34.22
N PRO A 383 7.61 22.47 -35.32
CA PRO A 383 8.79 23.28 -35.23
C PRO A 383 8.45 24.53 -34.39
N ASP A 384 9.33 24.84 -33.45
CA ASP A 384 9.26 26.08 -32.69
C ASP A 384 9.17 27.26 -33.68
N GLU A 385 8.06 28.00 -33.64
CA GLU A 385 7.91 29.28 -34.33
C GLU A 385 8.54 30.40 -33.48
#